data_ad37dc1ccd2b133b42509eaa3d353319
#
_entry.id   ad37dc1ccd2b133b42509eaa3d353319
#
_cell.length_a   1.000
_cell.length_b   1.000
_cell.length_c   1.000
_cell.angle_alpha   90.00
_cell.angle_beta   90.00
_cell.angle_gamma   90.00
#
_symmetry.space_group_name_H-M   'P 1'
#
loop_
_entity.id
_entity.type
_entity.pdbx_description
1 polymer ?
#
loop_
_entity_poly.entity_id
_entity_poly.type
_entity_poly.pdbx_seq_one_letter_code
_entity_poly.pdbx_strand_id
1 'polypeptide(L)'
;FFMEKRMSQKNYFNNVNDENTGIKRILGEGISTRIFCGDQAMVSVVTIQPNCVGQIHSHPEEQWGVMLEGSGIRIQGGERIEIKKGDFWLTPGNVDHGIEAGENGAKVMDIFSPPRDQYKKSGSGFGVKIRKPE
;
A
#
# COMPACT_ATOMS: atom_id res chain seq x y z
N PHE A 1 -25.82 8.80 -33.12
CA PHE A 1 -24.40 8.61 -32.84
C PHE A 1 -24.03 9.38 -31.59
N PHE A 2 -23.53 8.65 -30.66
CA PHE A 2 -23.08 9.20 -29.40
C PHE A 2 -21.55 9.17 -29.33
N MET A 3 -20.98 10.35 -29.23
CA MET A 3 -19.54 10.44 -29.15
C MET A 3 -19.12 10.62 -27.70
N GLU A 4 -18.65 9.56 -27.11
CA GLU A 4 -18.15 9.59 -25.77
C GLU A 4 -16.84 10.41 -25.72
N LYS A 5 -16.78 11.33 -24.79
CA LYS A 5 -15.59 12.12 -24.60
C LYS A 5 -14.51 11.21 -24.03
N ARG A 6 -13.51 10.91 -24.83
CA ARG A 6 -12.41 10.07 -24.38
C ARG A 6 -11.49 10.83 -23.46
N MET A 7 -11.17 10.21 -22.34
CA MET A 7 -10.09 10.69 -21.49
C MET A 7 -8.76 10.49 -22.22
N SER A 8 -7.86 11.44 -22.07
CA SER A 8 -6.51 11.27 -22.54
C SER A 8 -5.90 10.04 -21.85
N GLN A 9 -5.19 9.21 -22.60
CA GLN A 9 -4.47 8.07 -22.03
C GLN A 9 -3.48 8.50 -20.96
N LYS A 10 -3.00 9.74 -21.06
CA LYS A 10 -2.10 10.36 -20.09
C LYS A 10 -2.63 10.31 -18.66
N ASN A 11 -3.94 10.35 -18.49
CA ASN A 11 -4.57 10.29 -17.16
C ASN A 11 -4.39 8.94 -16.45
N TYR A 12 -3.95 7.93 -17.17
CA TYR A 12 -3.64 6.62 -16.59
C TYR A 12 -2.17 6.46 -16.24
N PHE A 13 -1.35 7.49 -16.49
CA PHE A 13 0.09 7.44 -16.24
C PHE A 13 0.42 8.24 -14.99
N ASN A 14 1.13 7.62 -14.08
CA ASN A 14 1.49 8.21 -12.81
C ASN A 14 2.97 7.93 -12.50
N ASN A 15 3.52 8.68 -11.55
CA ASN A 15 4.90 8.50 -11.13
C ASN A 15 4.93 8.31 -9.61
N VAL A 16 5.68 7.33 -9.15
CA VAL A 16 5.76 7.01 -7.71
C VAL A 16 6.33 8.16 -6.88
N ASN A 17 7.02 9.10 -7.52
CA ASN A 17 7.62 10.25 -6.82
C ASN A 17 6.78 11.52 -6.91
N ASP A 18 5.68 11.51 -7.65
CA ASP A 18 4.78 12.67 -7.73
C ASP A 18 3.78 12.61 -6.57
N GLU A 19 4.03 13.37 -5.54
CA GLU A 19 3.23 13.38 -4.32
C GLU A 19 1.91 14.14 -4.44
N ASN A 20 1.63 14.74 -5.59
CA ASN A 20 0.42 15.53 -5.81
C ASN A 20 -0.72 14.74 -6.43
N THR A 21 -0.52 13.47 -6.73
CA THR A 21 -1.51 12.62 -7.39
C THR A 21 -2.00 11.50 -6.49
N GLY A 22 -3.15 10.96 -6.83
CA GLY A 22 -3.76 9.86 -6.11
C GLY A 22 -4.62 10.31 -4.93
N ILE A 23 -5.33 9.36 -4.35
CA ILE A 23 -6.15 9.58 -3.15
C ILE A 23 -5.23 9.46 -1.94
N LYS A 24 -5.12 10.53 -1.16
CA LYS A 24 -4.24 10.57 0.02
C LYS A 24 -4.92 9.94 1.22
N ARG A 25 -4.16 9.14 1.95
CA ARG A 25 -4.65 8.50 3.17
C ARG A 25 -3.49 8.35 4.17
N ILE A 26 -3.77 8.61 5.44
CA ILE A 26 -2.83 8.37 6.53
C ILE A 26 -3.14 6.97 7.07
N LEU A 27 -2.16 6.08 7.01
CA LEU A 27 -2.33 4.70 7.47
C LEU A 27 -2.02 4.53 8.95
N GLY A 28 -1.08 5.32 9.45
CA GLY A 28 -0.66 5.28 10.84
C GLY A 28 0.33 6.41 11.09
N GLU A 29 0.91 6.45 12.29
CA GLU A 29 1.92 7.45 12.60
C GLU A 29 3.15 7.28 11.72
N GLY A 30 3.49 8.30 10.97
CA GLY A 30 4.61 8.28 10.04
C GLY A 30 4.39 7.41 8.80
N ILE A 31 3.15 6.98 8.53
CA ILE A 31 2.84 6.12 7.40
C ILE A 31 1.69 6.73 6.61
N SER A 32 1.97 7.06 5.36
CA SER A 32 0.98 7.65 4.46
C SER A 32 1.01 6.95 3.11
N THR A 33 -0.07 7.10 2.36
CA THR A 33 -0.16 6.49 1.03
C THR A 33 -0.91 7.39 0.06
N ARG A 34 -0.64 7.13 -1.22
CA ARG A 34 -1.40 7.68 -2.35
C ARG A 34 -1.95 6.50 -3.14
N ILE A 35 -3.23 6.53 -3.40
CA ILE A 35 -3.97 5.39 -3.91
C ILE A 35 -4.48 5.68 -5.31
N PHE A 36 -4.33 4.69 -6.19
CA PHE A 36 -4.76 4.74 -7.59
C PHE A 36 -5.61 3.51 -7.86
N CYS A 37 -6.85 3.72 -8.25
CA CYS A 37 -7.81 2.63 -8.35
C CYS A 37 -8.16 2.31 -9.80
N GLY A 38 -7.95 1.05 -10.18
CA GLY A 38 -8.50 0.49 -11.41
C GLY A 38 -9.73 -0.36 -11.12
N ASP A 39 -10.31 -0.96 -12.14
CA ASP A 39 -11.50 -1.82 -11.96
C ASP A 39 -11.14 -3.16 -11.31
N GLN A 40 -10.01 -3.73 -11.66
CA GLN A 40 -9.61 -5.07 -11.24
C GLN A 40 -8.50 -5.07 -10.19
N ALA A 41 -7.81 -3.95 -10.03
CA ALA A 41 -6.68 -3.84 -9.12
C ALA A 41 -6.53 -2.41 -8.65
N MET A 42 -5.81 -2.23 -7.56
CA MET A 42 -5.55 -0.94 -6.93
C MET A 42 -4.08 -0.86 -6.58
N VAL A 43 -3.48 0.31 -6.77
CA VAL A 43 -2.09 0.58 -6.40
C VAL A 43 -2.07 1.55 -5.23
N SER A 44 -1.24 1.26 -4.24
CA SER A 44 -1.01 2.10 -3.07
C SER A 44 0.48 2.37 -2.94
N VAL A 45 0.89 3.62 -3.12
CA VAL A 45 2.28 4.03 -2.95
C VAL A 45 2.47 4.53 -1.54
N VAL A 46 3.10 3.72 -0.70
CA VAL A 46 3.22 3.94 0.75
C VAL A 46 4.57 4.53 1.08
N THR A 47 4.55 5.61 1.86
CA THR A 47 5.77 6.20 2.41
C THR A 47 5.78 5.96 3.92
N ILE A 48 6.86 5.35 4.40
CA ILE A 48 7.04 5.01 5.81
C ILE A 48 8.26 5.76 6.32
N GLN A 49 8.04 6.62 7.33
CA GLN A 49 9.13 7.39 7.92
C GLN A 49 10.11 6.46 8.66
N PRO A 50 11.37 6.90 8.88
CA PRO A 50 12.36 6.09 9.58
C PRO A 50 11.83 5.50 10.88
N ASN A 51 12.04 4.22 11.07
CA ASN A 51 11.72 3.46 12.28
C ASN A 51 10.23 3.40 12.63
N CYS A 52 9.35 3.83 11.74
CA CYS A 52 7.91 3.72 11.97
C CYS A 52 7.42 2.31 11.72
N VAL A 53 6.39 1.92 12.46
CA VAL A 53 5.86 0.57 12.49
C VAL A 53 4.39 0.59 12.11
N GLY A 54 4.03 -0.15 11.08
CA GLY A 54 2.64 -0.36 10.72
C GLY A 54 2.02 -1.46 11.56
N GLN A 55 0.75 -1.28 11.90
CA GLN A 55 0.02 -2.26 12.70
C GLN A 55 -0.24 -3.53 11.89
N ILE A 56 -0.18 -4.66 12.56
CA ILE A 56 -0.49 -5.94 11.94
C ILE A 56 -2.00 -6.02 11.71
N HIS A 57 -2.37 -6.35 10.48
CA HIS A 57 -3.75 -6.41 10.04
C HIS A 57 -3.89 -7.47 8.93
N SER A 58 -5.13 -7.76 8.56
CA SER A 58 -5.43 -8.64 7.45
C SER A 58 -6.65 -8.14 6.70
N HIS A 59 -6.80 -8.60 5.48
CA HIS A 59 -7.93 -8.30 4.62
C HIS A 59 -8.08 -9.41 3.57
N PRO A 60 -9.28 -9.60 2.99
CA PRO A 60 -9.49 -10.70 2.05
C PRO A 60 -8.79 -10.50 0.70
N GLU A 61 -8.50 -9.28 0.30
CA GLU A 61 -7.86 -9.01 -0.98
C GLU A 61 -6.43 -9.55 -1.02
N GLU A 62 -6.05 -10.12 -2.16
CA GLU A 62 -4.67 -10.48 -2.43
C GLU A 62 -3.82 -9.20 -2.55
N GLN A 63 -2.58 -9.27 -2.07
CA GLN A 63 -1.70 -8.11 -2.09
C GLN A 63 -0.30 -8.50 -2.55
N TRP A 64 0.19 -7.79 -3.57
CA TRP A 64 1.61 -7.81 -3.90
C TRP A 64 2.23 -6.53 -3.35
N GLY A 65 3.46 -6.65 -2.86
CA GLY A 65 4.23 -5.50 -2.39
C GLY A 65 5.61 -5.49 -3.03
N VAL A 66 6.13 -4.28 -3.27
CA VAL A 66 7.48 -4.11 -3.81
C VAL A 66 8.18 -2.99 -3.03
N MET A 67 9.40 -3.25 -2.57
CA MET A 67 10.23 -2.23 -1.89
C MET A 67 10.89 -1.37 -2.95
N LEU A 68 10.40 -0.15 -3.09
CA LEU A 68 10.93 0.80 -4.07
C LEU A 68 12.17 1.52 -3.56
N GLU A 69 12.18 1.89 -2.27
CA GLU A 69 13.27 2.63 -1.64
C GLU A 69 13.39 2.19 -0.18
N GLY A 70 14.61 2.19 0.34
CA GLY A 70 14.85 1.92 1.75
C GLY A 70 14.90 0.43 2.09
N SER A 71 14.57 0.13 3.34
CA SER A 71 14.62 -1.23 3.88
C SER A 71 13.71 -1.35 5.09
N GLY A 72 13.51 -2.56 5.55
CA GLY A 72 12.70 -2.79 6.73
C GLY A 72 12.50 -4.28 7.02
N ILE A 73 11.47 -4.53 7.81
CA ILE A 73 11.04 -5.89 8.18
C ILE A 73 9.60 -6.06 7.72
N ARG A 74 9.36 -7.09 6.93
CA ARG A 74 7.98 -7.53 6.63
C ARG A 74 7.58 -8.56 7.67
N ILE A 75 6.45 -8.35 8.30
CA ILE A 75 5.85 -9.33 9.21
C ILE A 75 4.70 -9.96 8.44
N GLN A 76 4.73 -11.27 8.28
CA GLN A 76 3.72 -11.96 7.49
C GLN A 76 3.54 -13.38 7.98
N GLY A 77 2.31 -13.73 8.33
CA GLY A 77 2.00 -15.07 8.84
C GLY A 77 2.81 -15.44 10.07
N GLY A 78 3.15 -14.45 10.92
CA GLY A 78 3.95 -14.66 12.13
C GLY A 78 5.46 -14.67 11.90
N GLU A 79 5.92 -14.58 10.67
CA GLU A 79 7.37 -14.54 10.37
C GLU A 79 7.84 -13.10 10.19
N ARG A 80 9.09 -12.86 10.53
CA ARG A 80 9.76 -11.58 10.37
C ARG A 80 10.84 -11.74 9.30
N ILE A 81 10.68 -11.02 8.20
CA ILE A 81 11.53 -11.18 7.02
C ILE A 81 12.15 -9.84 6.67
N GLU A 82 13.48 -9.80 6.60
CA GLU A 82 14.20 -8.59 6.18
C GLU A 82 13.91 -8.32 4.70
N ILE A 83 13.60 -7.07 4.38
CA ILE A 83 13.31 -6.62 3.01
C ILE A 83 14.12 -5.38 2.70
N LYS A 84 14.55 -5.27 1.45
CA LYS A 84 15.34 -4.15 0.95
C LYS A 84 14.91 -3.77 -0.45
N LYS A 85 15.40 -2.66 -0.93
CA LYS A 85 15.10 -2.15 -2.28
C LYS A 85 15.23 -3.26 -3.34
N GLY A 86 14.18 -3.42 -4.12
CA GLY A 86 14.10 -4.42 -5.17
C GLY A 86 13.38 -5.71 -4.77
N ASP A 87 13.20 -5.96 -3.48
CA ASP A 87 12.45 -7.12 -3.03
C ASP A 87 10.96 -6.92 -3.32
N PHE A 88 10.28 -8.00 -3.66
CA PHE A 88 8.83 -7.99 -3.77
C PHE A 88 8.26 -9.32 -3.25
N TRP A 89 7.01 -9.27 -2.84
CA TRP A 89 6.40 -10.39 -2.11
C TRP A 89 4.90 -10.46 -2.38
N LEU A 90 4.37 -11.66 -2.19
CA LEU A 90 2.92 -11.93 -2.23
C LEU A 90 2.41 -12.10 -0.80
N THR A 91 1.33 -11.42 -0.47
CA THR A 91 0.57 -11.65 0.75
C THR A 91 -0.79 -12.22 0.35
N PRO A 92 -1.03 -13.52 0.57
CA PRO A 92 -2.34 -14.12 0.28
C PRO A 92 -3.44 -13.46 1.11
N GLY A 93 -4.67 -13.53 0.61
CA GLY A 93 -5.82 -13.01 1.34
C GLY A 93 -5.92 -13.58 2.75
N ASN A 94 -6.30 -12.74 3.70
CA ASN A 94 -6.53 -13.09 5.10
C ASN A 94 -5.28 -13.50 5.90
N VAL A 95 -4.09 -13.34 5.35
CA VAL A 95 -2.86 -13.56 6.11
C VAL A 95 -2.49 -12.27 6.86
N ASP A 96 -2.25 -12.40 8.17
CA ASP A 96 -1.81 -11.27 8.99
C ASP A 96 -0.49 -10.72 8.48
N HIS A 97 -0.40 -9.41 8.35
CA HIS A 97 0.82 -8.77 7.86
C HIS A 97 0.99 -7.36 8.39
N GLY A 98 2.22 -6.91 8.36
CA GLY A 98 2.63 -5.56 8.74
C GLY A 98 4.02 -5.28 8.21
N ILE A 99 4.48 -4.05 8.40
CA ILE A 99 5.80 -3.63 7.96
C ILE A 99 6.40 -2.66 8.97
N GLU A 100 7.71 -2.79 9.18
CA GLU A 100 8.48 -1.87 10.01
C GLU A 100 9.56 -1.29 9.11
N ALA A 101 9.64 0.03 9.02
CA ALA A 101 10.70 0.67 8.26
C ALA A 101 12.01 0.64 9.05
N GLY A 102 13.11 0.51 8.34
CA GLY A 102 14.44 0.66 8.92
C GLY A 102 14.80 2.14 9.17
N GLU A 103 16.04 2.38 9.52
CA GLU A 103 16.53 3.72 9.93
C GLU A 103 16.46 4.77 8.81
N ASN A 104 16.39 4.34 7.56
CA ASN A 104 16.31 5.26 6.42
C ASN A 104 14.89 5.38 5.86
N GLY A 105 13.90 4.80 6.54
CA GLY A 105 12.54 4.78 6.04
C GLY A 105 12.35 3.77 4.92
N ALA A 106 11.16 3.80 4.33
CA ALA A 106 10.83 2.89 3.22
C ALA A 106 9.76 3.52 2.32
N LYS A 107 9.82 3.19 1.05
CA LYS A 107 8.76 3.45 0.10
C LYS A 107 8.37 2.13 -0.55
N VAL A 108 7.10 1.78 -0.43
CA VAL A 108 6.58 0.49 -0.87
C VAL A 108 5.42 0.72 -1.82
N MET A 109 5.36 -0.05 -2.89
CA MET A 109 4.17 -0.08 -3.72
C MET A 109 3.40 -1.35 -3.42
N ASP A 110 2.18 -1.20 -2.96
CA ASP A 110 1.25 -2.32 -2.76
C ASP A 110 0.27 -2.38 -3.92
N ILE A 111 -0.05 -3.57 -4.36
CA ILE A 111 -1.04 -3.83 -5.41
C ILE A 111 -2.08 -4.79 -4.83
N PHE A 112 -3.33 -4.35 -4.79
CA PHE A 112 -4.44 -5.15 -4.28
C PHE A 112 -5.33 -5.62 -5.42
N SER A 113 -5.78 -6.85 -5.36
CA SER A 113 -6.78 -7.39 -6.29
C SER A 113 -7.73 -8.31 -5.54
N PRO A 114 -9.03 -8.02 -5.57
CA PRO A 114 -9.68 -6.84 -6.15
C PRO A 114 -9.33 -5.56 -5.38
N PRO A 115 -9.73 -4.38 -5.88
CA PRO A 115 -9.53 -3.12 -5.15
C PRO A 115 -10.19 -3.17 -3.77
N ARG A 116 -9.52 -2.56 -2.79
CA ARG A 116 -10.05 -2.45 -1.42
C ARG A 116 -11.02 -1.27 -1.35
N ASP A 117 -12.27 -1.52 -1.06
CA ASP A 117 -13.31 -0.49 -1.04
C ASP A 117 -13.01 0.65 -0.06
N GLN A 118 -12.43 0.32 1.09
CA GLN A 118 -12.09 1.31 2.12
C GLN A 118 -11.05 2.32 1.63
N TYR A 119 -10.24 1.93 0.65
CA TYR A 119 -9.19 2.78 0.09
C TYR A 119 -9.64 3.61 -1.10
N LYS A 120 -10.88 3.45 -1.57
CA LYS A 120 -11.40 4.20 -2.73
C LYS A 120 -11.72 5.65 -2.40
N LYS A 121 -11.60 6.07 -1.15
CA LYS A 121 -11.85 7.43 -0.69
C LYS A 121 -10.85 7.82 0.37
N SER A 122 -10.69 9.14 0.56
CA SER A 122 -9.84 9.67 1.61
C SER A 122 -10.31 9.21 2.98
N GLY A 123 -9.37 9.08 3.89
CA GLY A 123 -9.66 8.64 5.24
C GLY A 123 -8.38 8.35 6.00
N SER A 124 -8.48 7.56 7.05
CA SER A 124 -7.34 7.18 7.87
C SER A 124 -7.42 5.71 8.28
N GLY A 125 -6.27 5.17 8.66
CA GLY A 125 -6.14 3.78 9.07
C GLY A 125 -6.08 2.80 7.91
N PHE A 126 -5.89 1.53 8.23
CA PHE A 126 -5.74 0.47 7.24
C PHE A 126 -7.08 -0.05 6.70
N GLY A 127 -8.22 0.49 7.18
CA GLY A 127 -9.54 0.12 6.70
C GLY A 127 -9.98 -1.28 7.09
N VAL A 128 -9.40 -1.86 8.14
CA VAL A 128 -9.65 -3.23 8.56
C VAL A 128 -9.67 -3.32 10.09
N LYS A 129 -10.13 -4.45 10.59
CA LYS A 129 -10.05 -4.76 12.01
C LYS A 129 -8.58 -5.05 12.34
N ILE A 130 -8.03 -4.26 13.25
CA ILE A 130 -6.65 -4.42 13.67
C ILE A 130 -6.55 -5.48 14.74
N ARG A 131 -5.55 -6.35 14.60
CA ARG A 131 -5.25 -7.35 15.61
C ARG A 131 -4.73 -6.67 16.87
N LYS A 132 -5.39 -6.92 17.99
CA LYS A 132 -4.93 -6.37 19.28
C LYS A 132 -3.80 -7.25 19.81
N PRO A 133 -2.79 -6.65 20.45
CA PRO A 133 -1.77 -7.44 21.15
C PRO A 133 -2.44 -8.22 22.29
N GLU A 134 -1.99 -9.43 22.48
CA GLU A 134 -2.44 -10.26 23.58
C GLU A 134 -1.86 -9.81 24.92
#